data_48bf1062b05b86e85480362b20fe397b
#
_entry.id   48bf1062b05b86e85480362b20fe397b
#
_cell.length_a   1.000
_cell.length_b   1.000
_cell.length_c   1.000
_cell.angle_alpha   90.00
_cell.angle_beta   90.00
_cell.angle_gamma   90.00
#
_symmetry.space_group_name_H-M   'P 1'
#
loop_
_entity.id
_entity.type
_entity.pdbx_description
1 polymer ?
#
loop_
_entity_poly.entity_id
_entity_poly.type
_entity_poly.pdbx_seq_one_letter_code
_entity_poly.pdbx_strand_id
1 'polypeptide(L)'
;MEAITKTTLLPGQEKNAYHKGKLTTDYYIFIFTDREDKKKQGSFCCGVHASKGWFELNGQNPLDIASYNPLTGESSGDAVTVGTEATIAINRPKENKEKKRLINILQTYIALTDSITNTQDGESTAVKILKKLITHPSNTPEKSEIRAVNTLLYKTFTDIKYRKNNIKKYSELVLLKENLFDITIRKIPVNYFNDIIENTRESKHSGYIYPNPASF
;
A
#
# COMPACT_ATOMS: atom_id res chain seq x y z
N MET A 1 7.16 16.62 6.44
CA MET A 1 6.28 15.50 6.85
C MET A 1 5.08 15.49 5.92
N GLU A 2 4.62 14.31 5.51
CA GLU A 2 3.59 14.14 4.49
C GLU A 2 2.82 12.84 4.75
N ALA A 3 1.48 12.86 4.68
CA ALA A 3 0.66 11.65 4.67
C ALA A 3 0.65 11.07 3.25
N ILE A 4 0.92 9.80 3.11
CA ILE A 4 1.00 9.14 1.80
C ILE A 4 -0.19 8.23 1.50
N THR A 5 -0.80 7.64 2.53
CA THR A 5 -1.97 6.78 2.34
C THR A 5 -2.78 6.65 3.61
N LYS A 6 -4.06 6.37 3.44
CA LYS A 6 -4.96 5.85 4.47
C LYS A 6 -5.17 4.37 4.22
N THR A 7 -5.13 3.55 5.25
CA THR A 7 -5.38 2.11 5.13
C THR A 7 -6.25 1.62 6.28
N THR A 8 -6.90 0.47 6.07
CA THR A 8 -7.81 -0.14 7.04
C THR A 8 -7.16 -1.40 7.61
N LEU A 9 -7.19 -1.56 8.93
CA LEU A 9 -6.83 -2.81 9.58
C LEU A 9 -7.91 -3.86 9.34
N LEU A 10 -7.49 -5.10 9.17
CA LEU A 10 -8.43 -6.21 9.13
C LEU A 10 -9.07 -6.42 10.51
N PRO A 11 -10.31 -6.92 10.60
CA PRO A 11 -10.96 -7.25 11.85
C PRO A 11 -10.05 -8.12 12.74
N GLY A 12 -9.90 -7.75 14.01
CA GLY A 12 -9.04 -8.46 14.95
C GLY A 12 -7.55 -8.13 14.87
N GLN A 13 -7.12 -7.33 13.91
CA GLN A 13 -5.76 -6.81 13.87
C GLN A 13 -5.59 -5.59 14.77
N GLU A 14 -4.40 -5.49 15.37
CA GLU A 14 -3.96 -4.31 16.11
C GLU A 14 -2.60 -3.86 15.59
N LYS A 15 -2.37 -2.56 15.58
CA LYS A 15 -1.09 -1.97 15.21
C LYS A 15 -0.68 -0.90 16.20
N ASN A 16 0.60 -0.77 16.47
CA ASN A 16 1.09 0.30 17.34
C ASN A 16 1.06 1.64 16.61
N ALA A 17 0.42 2.63 17.22
CA ALA A 17 0.51 4.02 16.80
C ALA A 17 1.84 4.63 17.23
N TYR A 18 2.22 5.74 16.62
CA TYR A 18 3.43 6.50 16.96
C TYR A 18 3.50 6.90 18.44
N HIS A 19 2.38 7.27 19.04
CA HIS A 19 2.28 7.74 20.43
C HIS A 19 1.82 6.68 21.44
N LYS A 20 2.31 5.44 21.31
CA LYS A 20 2.04 4.34 22.27
C LYS A 20 0.59 3.84 22.34
N GLY A 21 -0.31 4.34 21.51
CA GLY A 21 -1.68 3.83 21.38
C GLY A 21 -1.74 2.62 20.45
N LYS A 22 -2.85 1.87 20.52
CA LYS A 22 -3.18 0.83 19.57
C LYS A 22 -4.16 1.35 18.53
N LEU A 23 -3.93 1.00 17.28
CA LEU A 23 -4.81 1.22 16.15
C LEU A 23 -5.62 -0.07 15.95
N THR A 24 -6.91 0.05 15.80
CA THR A 24 -7.85 -1.07 15.61
C THR A 24 -8.74 -0.90 14.39
N THR A 25 -8.65 0.25 13.73
CA THR A 25 -9.47 0.64 12.58
C THR A 25 -8.58 1.28 11.51
N ASP A 26 -9.10 2.30 10.85
CA ASP A 26 -8.35 3.07 9.85
C ASP A 26 -7.22 3.89 10.46
N TYR A 27 -6.14 4.00 9.72
CA TYR A 27 -4.99 4.82 10.08
C TYR A 27 -4.32 5.41 8.85
N TYR A 28 -3.61 6.50 9.06
CA TYR A 28 -2.75 7.12 8.05
C TYR A 28 -1.30 6.68 8.22
N ILE A 29 -0.58 6.58 7.12
CA ILE A 29 0.85 6.40 7.07
C ILE A 29 1.45 7.74 6.68
N PHE A 30 2.25 8.28 7.59
CA PHE A 30 3.03 9.50 7.37
C PHE A 30 4.49 9.16 7.12
N ILE A 31 5.12 9.95 6.28
CA ILE A 31 6.56 9.98 6.11
C ILE A 31 7.11 11.31 6.61
N PHE A 32 8.32 11.29 7.10
CA PHE A 32 9.01 12.50 7.52
C PHE A 32 10.47 12.49 7.09
N THR A 33 11.02 13.69 6.97
CA THR A 33 12.45 13.93 6.80
C THR A 33 12.89 14.81 7.95
N ASP A 34 13.99 14.46 8.60
CA ASP A 34 14.55 15.26 9.66
C ASP A 34 14.95 16.65 9.13
N ARG A 35 14.76 17.68 9.94
CA ARG A 35 15.10 19.06 9.54
C ARG A 35 16.60 19.31 9.53
N GLU A 36 17.30 18.72 10.49
CA GLU A 36 18.74 18.90 10.69
C GLU A 36 19.54 17.93 9.80
N ASP A 37 19.09 16.71 9.63
CA ASP A 37 19.71 15.71 8.78
C ASP A 37 18.74 15.18 7.71
N LYS A 38 18.76 15.80 6.54
CA LYS A 38 17.90 15.40 5.39
C LYS A 38 18.07 13.96 4.93
N LYS A 39 19.12 13.25 5.37
CA LYS A 39 19.31 11.82 5.09
C LYS A 39 18.48 10.96 6.03
N LYS A 40 18.09 11.47 7.18
CA LYS A 40 17.20 10.77 8.11
C LYS A 40 15.75 10.92 7.66
N GLN A 41 15.22 9.84 7.19
CA GLN A 41 13.82 9.73 6.77
C GLN A 41 13.18 8.57 7.52
N GLY A 42 11.92 8.70 7.83
CA GLY A 42 11.20 7.65 8.51
C GLY A 42 9.71 7.64 8.14
N SER A 43 9.00 6.69 8.73
CA SER A 43 7.55 6.59 8.59
C SER A 43 6.91 6.24 9.92
N PHE A 44 5.66 6.67 10.09
CA PHE A 44 4.88 6.31 11.27
C PHE A 44 3.39 6.15 10.92
N CYS A 45 2.69 5.38 11.76
CA CYS A 45 1.26 5.18 11.67
C CYS A 45 0.53 6.04 12.69
N CYS A 46 -0.55 6.68 12.24
CA CYS A 46 -1.35 7.58 13.06
C CYS A 46 -2.84 7.34 12.83
N GLY A 47 -3.60 7.16 13.91
CA GLY A 47 -5.06 7.00 13.85
C GLY A 47 -5.75 8.25 13.30
N VAL A 48 -6.95 8.06 12.75
CA VAL A 48 -7.72 9.13 12.08
C VAL A 48 -7.93 10.36 12.96
N HIS A 49 -8.21 10.19 14.24
CA HIS A 49 -8.42 11.34 15.13
C HIS A 49 -7.12 12.11 15.42
N ALA A 50 -6.05 11.39 15.71
CA ALA A 50 -4.76 12.01 16.02
C ALA A 50 -4.10 12.62 14.77
N SER A 51 -4.45 12.18 13.57
CA SER A 51 -3.90 12.72 12.32
C SER A 51 -4.39 14.12 12.00
N LYS A 52 -5.50 14.58 12.57
CA LYS A 52 -6.05 15.93 12.31
C LYS A 52 -5.01 17.03 12.55
N GLY A 53 -4.36 17.02 13.70
CA GLY A 53 -3.31 17.99 14.00
C GLY A 53 -2.11 17.93 13.06
N TRP A 54 -1.77 16.76 12.53
CA TRP A 54 -0.72 16.60 11.53
C TRP A 54 -1.11 17.19 10.18
N PHE A 55 -2.37 17.02 9.76
CA PHE A 55 -2.88 17.62 8.52
C PHE A 55 -2.93 19.15 8.61
N GLU A 56 -3.33 19.69 9.74
CA GLU A 56 -3.30 21.15 10.00
C GLU A 56 -1.87 21.71 9.92
N LEU A 57 -0.90 21.00 10.49
CA LEU A 57 0.51 21.42 10.50
C LEU A 57 1.17 21.38 9.11
N ASN A 58 0.82 20.41 8.27
CA ASN A 58 1.46 20.25 6.95
C ASN A 58 0.63 20.77 5.78
N GLY A 59 -0.58 21.28 6.06
CA GLY A 59 -1.45 21.85 5.04
C GLY A 59 -2.04 20.86 4.03
N GLN A 60 -1.97 19.55 4.31
CA GLN A 60 -2.57 18.54 3.43
C GLN A 60 -4.07 18.39 3.73
N ASN A 61 -4.86 18.21 2.67
CA ASN A 61 -6.26 17.85 2.82
C ASN A 61 -6.40 16.32 2.95
N PRO A 62 -7.00 15.80 4.05
CA PRO A 62 -7.21 14.36 4.23
C PRO A 62 -7.97 13.70 3.08
N LEU A 63 -8.85 14.45 2.38
CA LEU A 63 -9.62 13.95 1.24
C LEU A 63 -8.74 13.65 0.01
N ASP A 64 -7.54 14.25 -0.05
CA ASP A 64 -6.61 14.03 -1.16
C ASP A 64 -5.70 12.83 -0.94
N ILE A 65 -5.76 12.21 0.22
CA ILE A 65 -4.90 11.06 0.55
C ILE A 65 -5.47 9.79 -0.10
N ALA A 66 -4.61 9.07 -0.82
CA ALA A 66 -4.97 7.79 -1.41
C ALA A 66 -5.38 6.79 -0.34
N SER A 67 -6.50 6.11 -0.53
CA SER A 67 -6.98 5.08 0.39
C SER A 67 -7.52 3.88 -0.37
N TYR A 68 -7.46 2.73 0.25
CA TYR A 68 -8.09 1.51 -0.21
C TYR A 68 -8.52 0.66 0.98
N ASN A 69 -9.77 0.24 0.96
CA ASN A 69 -10.30 -0.72 1.92
C ASN A 69 -10.30 -2.13 1.27
N PRO A 70 -9.45 -3.05 1.71
CA PRO A 70 -9.38 -4.38 1.10
C PRO A 70 -10.63 -5.24 1.32
N LEU A 71 -11.51 -4.88 2.24
CA LEU A 71 -12.75 -5.62 2.52
C LEU A 71 -13.87 -5.21 1.58
N THR A 72 -14.06 -3.89 1.37
CA THR A 72 -15.13 -3.37 0.51
C THR A 72 -14.69 -3.18 -0.94
N GLY A 73 -13.39 -3.03 -1.18
CA GLY A 73 -12.81 -2.68 -2.48
C GLY A 73 -12.92 -1.20 -2.81
N GLU A 74 -13.40 -0.39 -1.88
CA GLU A 74 -13.52 1.06 -2.06
C GLU A 74 -12.15 1.73 -2.00
N SER A 75 -11.92 2.68 -2.88
CA SER A 75 -10.71 3.51 -2.88
C SER A 75 -11.08 4.99 -2.94
N SER A 76 -10.19 5.83 -2.41
CA SER A 76 -10.34 7.27 -2.55
C SER A 76 -10.36 7.65 -4.04
N GLY A 77 -11.37 8.41 -4.45
CA GLY A 77 -11.60 8.76 -5.85
C GLY A 77 -12.73 8.00 -6.53
N ASP A 78 -13.20 6.88 -5.97
CA ASP A 78 -14.51 6.37 -6.32
C ASP A 78 -15.55 7.33 -5.72
N ALA A 79 -16.54 7.76 -6.52
CA ALA A 79 -17.57 8.69 -6.07
C ALA A 79 -18.27 8.10 -4.83
N VAL A 80 -17.99 8.65 -3.67
CA VAL A 80 -18.76 8.31 -2.47
C VAL A 80 -20.10 8.99 -2.67
N THR A 81 -21.12 8.22 -3.02
CA THR A 81 -22.51 8.64 -2.94
C THR A 81 -22.88 8.70 -1.45
N VAL A 82 -22.43 9.76 -0.79
CA VAL A 82 -22.99 10.14 0.51
C VAL A 82 -24.36 10.71 0.19
N GLY A 83 -25.40 10.06 0.68
CA GLY A 83 -26.78 10.47 0.48
C GLY A 83 -26.96 11.97 0.63
N THR A 84 -27.72 12.54 -0.32
CA THR A 84 -28.31 13.87 -0.35
C THR A 84 -27.45 15.02 0.16
N GLU A 85 -27.02 15.83 -0.83
CA GLU A 85 -26.45 17.17 -0.78
C GLU A 85 -24.92 17.25 -0.83
N ALA A 86 -24.50 17.84 -1.97
CA ALA A 86 -23.16 18.25 -2.37
C ALA A 86 -22.19 17.12 -2.77
N THR A 87 -22.27 16.75 -4.03
CA THR A 87 -21.14 16.14 -4.75
C THR A 87 -20.00 17.16 -4.77
N ILE A 88 -19.13 17.15 -3.78
CA ILE A 88 -17.86 17.87 -3.85
C ILE A 88 -17.06 17.14 -4.93
N ALA A 89 -17.03 17.68 -6.13
CA ALA A 89 -16.16 17.22 -7.19
C ALA A 89 -14.72 17.41 -6.69
N ILE A 90 -14.13 16.33 -6.18
CA ILE A 90 -12.73 16.31 -5.79
C ILE A 90 -11.95 16.42 -7.11
N ASN A 91 -11.28 17.53 -7.32
CA ASN A 91 -10.53 17.85 -8.54
C ASN A 91 -9.22 17.03 -8.58
N ARG A 92 -9.35 15.68 -8.51
CA ARG A 92 -8.21 14.77 -8.62
C ARG A 92 -7.95 14.42 -10.08
N PRO A 93 -6.69 14.33 -10.50
CA PRO A 93 -6.36 13.77 -11.80
C PRO A 93 -6.96 12.37 -11.91
N LYS A 94 -7.59 12.08 -13.05
CA LYS A 94 -8.16 10.77 -13.33
C LYS A 94 -7.07 9.71 -13.23
N GLU A 95 -7.18 8.82 -12.27
CA GLU A 95 -6.21 7.73 -12.06
C GLU A 95 -6.21 6.77 -13.25
N ASN A 96 -5.02 6.33 -13.65
CA ASN A 96 -4.89 5.24 -14.61
C ASN A 96 -5.35 3.94 -13.94
N LYS A 97 -6.20 3.18 -14.63
CA LYS A 97 -6.83 1.97 -14.09
C LYS A 97 -5.81 0.92 -13.63
N GLU A 98 -4.74 0.71 -14.39
CA GLU A 98 -3.71 -0.26 -14.03
C GLU A 98 -2.81 0.25 -12.89
N LYS A 99 -2.51 1.55 -12.89
CA LYS A 99 -1.79 2.18 -11.76
C LYS A 99 -2.57 2.06 -10.47
N LYS A 100 -3.88 2.33 -10.49
CA LYS A 100 -4.78 2.16 -9.36
C LYS A 100 -4.78 0.72 -8.84
N ARG A 101 -4.84 -0.27 -9.73
CA ARG A 101 -4.75 -1.70 -9.34
C ARG A 101 -3.45 -2.00 -8.61
N LEU A 102 -2.32 -1.50 -9.11
CA LEU A 102 -1.01 -1.72 -8.51
C LEU A 102 -0.90 -1.06 -7.13
N ILE A 103 -1.44 0.15 -6.98
CA ILE A 103 -1.55 0.85 -5.69
C ILE A 103 -2.40 0.03 -4.72
N ASN A 104 -3.58 -0.44 -5.14
CA ASN A 104 -4.48 -1.22 -4.30
C ASN A 104 -3.87 -2.55 -3.85
N ILE A 105 -3.13 -3.25 -4.73
CA ILE A 105 -2.37 -4.45 -4.36
C ILE A 105 -1.38 -4.13 -3.25
N LEU A 106 -0.63 -3.05 -3.39
CA LEU A 106 0.37 -2.68 -2.40
C LEU A 106 -0.25 -2.25 -1.07
N GLN A 107 -1.37 -1.52 -1.11
CA GLN A 107 -2.12 -1.15 0.10
C GLN A 107 -2.70 -2.38 0.81
N THR A 108 -3.27 -3.33 0.06
CA THR A 108 -3.71 -4.61 0.61
C THR A 108 -2.55 -5.39 1.22
N TYR A 109 -1.41 -5.47 0.52
CA TYR A 109 -0.20 -6.10 1.03
C TYR A 109 0.24 -5.49 2.37
N ILE A 110 0.22 -4.17 2.48
CA ILE A 110 0.54 -3.45 3.72
C ILE A 110 -0.42 -3.84 4.86
N ALA A 111 -1.71 -3.93 4.57
CA ALA A 111 -2.71 -4.36 5.54
C ALA A 111 -2.52 -5.82 5.97
N LEU A 112 -2.19 -6.72 5.04
CA LEU A 112 -2.03 -8.15 5.30
C LEU A 112 -0.76 -8.50 6.07
N THR A 113 0.34 -7.78 5.84
CA THR A 113 1.68 -8.18 6.33
C THR A 113 2.12 -7.44 7.58
N ASP A 114 1.44 -6.37 7.94
CA ASP A 114 1.89 -5.44 8.99
C ASP A 114 3.31 -4.89 8.73
N SER A 115 3.67 -4.75 7.44
CA SER A 115 5.03 -4.48 6.98
C SER A 115 5.50 -3.05 7.27
N ILE A 116 4.61 -2.18 7.72
CA ILE A 116 4.96 -0.80 8.11
C ILE A 116 5.01 -0.72 9.62
N THR A 117 6.20 -0.71 10.14
CA THR A 117 6.50 -0.33 11.51
C THR A 117 6.83 1.16 11.59
N ASN A 118 6.65 1.75 12.76
CA ASN A 118 7.16 3.09 13.02
C ASN A 118 8.69 3.04 12.96
N THR A 119 9.28 3.58 11.90
CA THR A 119 10.73 3.54 11.68
C THR A 119 11.30 4.94 11.79
N GLN A 120 12.36 5.09 12.59
CA GLN A 120 13.14 6.33 12.67
C GLN A 120 14.32 6.34 11.68
N ASP A 121 14.74 5.14 11.23
CA ASP A 121 15.94 4.93 10.42
C ASP A 121 15.62 4.49 8.99
N GLY A 122 14.76 5.24 8.33
CA GLY A 122 14.43 5.02 6.93
C GLY A 122 12.98 4.60 6.69
N GLU A 123 12.52 4.85 5.48
CA GLU A 123 11.21 4.40 5.02
C GLU A 123 11.26 2.91 4.69
N SER A 124 10.20 2.17 5.04
CA SER A 124 10.07 0.78 4.59
C SER A 124 10.02 0.70 3.05
N THR A 125 10.46 -0.42 2.48
CA THR A 125 10.44 -0.62 1.03
C THR A 125 9.02 -0.47 0.46
N ALA A 126 8.00 -0.95 1.17
CA ALA A 126 6.60 -0.81 0.77
C ALA A 126 6.18 0.67 0.68
N VAL A 127 6.57 1.48 1.66
CA VAL A 127 6.28 2.93 1.70
C VAL A 127 6.97 3.64 0.53
N LYS A 128 8.23 3.35 0.26
CA LYS A 128 8.98 3.94 -0.86
C LYS A 128 8.33 3.64 -2.22
N ILE A 129 7.92 2.39 -2.43
CA ILE A 129 7.25 1.99 -3.67
C ILE A 129 5.89 2.68 -3.77
N LEU A 130 5.11 2.69 -2.70
CA LEU A 130 3.80 3.34 -2.68
C LEU A 130 3.90 4.82 -2.99
N LYS A 131 4.84 5.54 -2.35
CA LYS A 131 5.09 6.95 -2.63
C LYS A 131 5.37 7.20 -4.12
N LYS A 132 6.23 6.39 -4.73
CA LYS A 132 6.51 6.50 -6.16
C LYS A 132 5.27 6.31 -7.02
N LEU A 133 4.43 5.32 -6.70
CA LEU A 133 3.19 5.04 -7.45
C LEU A 133 2.17 6.18 -7.38
N ILE A 134 1.98 6.77 -6.20
CA ILE A 134 0.98 7.83 -6.00
C ILE A 134 1.42 9.20 -6.50
N THR A 135 2.70 9.41 -6.79
CA THR A 135 3.21 10.70 -7.30
C THR A 135 2.64 11.05 -8.67
N HIS A 136 2.41 10.04 -9.54
CA HIS A 136 1.85 10.22 -10.87
C HIS A 136 0.72 9.20 -11.12
N PRO A 137 -0.45 9.36 -10.49
CA PRO A 137 -1.51 8.34 -10.50
C PRO A 137 -2.19 8.20 -11.85
N SER A 138 -2.15 9.24 -12.72
CA SER A 138 -2.73 9.22 -14.06
C SER A 138 -1.90 8.47 -15.11
N ASN A 139 -0.61 8.23 -14.83
CA ASN A 139 0.28 7.59 -15.76
C ASN A 139 0.08 6.07 -15.77
N THR A 140 0.26 5.43 -16.92
CA THR A 140 0.38 3.97 -16.99
C THR A 140 1.57 3.51 -16.13
N PRO A 141 1.43 2.42 -15.33
CA PRO A 141 2.52 1.95 -14.52
C PRO A 141 3.72 1.54 -15.38
N GLU A 142 4.90 1.99 -14.99
CA GLU A 142 6.15 1.58 -15.63
C GLU A 142 6.46 0.12 -15.31
N LYS A 143 7.15 -0.57 -16.22
CA LYS A 143 7.67 -1.93 -15.98
C LYS A 143 8.51 -2.01 -14.71
N SER A 144 9.29 -0.96 -14.41
CA SER A 144 10.09 -0.84 -13.20
C SER A 144 9.24 -0.81 -11.92
N GLU A 145 8.08 -0.17 -11.94
CA GLU A 145 7.15 -0.08 -10.81
C GLU A 145 6.48 -1.43 -10.55
N ILE A 146 6.00 -2.10 -11.61
CA ILE A 146 5.40 -3.44 -11.52
C ILE A 146 6.42 -4.43 -10.94
N ARG A 147 7.67 -4.39 -11.43
CA ARG A 147 8.76 -5.22 -10.92
C ARG A 147 9.10 -4.92 -9.47
N ALA A 148 9.07 -3.66 -9.06
CA ALA A 148 9.36 -3.29 -7.68
C ALA A 148 8.33 -3.91 -6.71
N VAL A 149 7.03 -3.83 -7.05
CA VAL A 149 5.97 -4.46 -6.26
C VAL A 149 6.14 -5.99 -6.26
N ASN A 150 6.31 -6.61 -7.42
CA ASN A 150 6.50 -8.06 -7.51
C ASN A 150 7.72 -8.55 -6.71
N THR A 151 8.84 -7.82 -6.76
CA THR A 151 10.04 -8.14 -5.99
C THR A 151 9.81 -8.02 -4.49
N LEU A 152 9.04 -7.01 -4.06
CA LEU A 152 8.66 -6.85 -2.65
C LEU A 152 7.84 -8.04 -2.17
N LEU A 153 6.81 -8.43 -2.93
CA LEU A 153 5.98 -9.59 -2.62
C LEU A 153 6.83 -10.87 -2.54
N TYR A 154 7.65 -11.12 -3.55
CA TYR A 154 8.54 -12.29 -3.60
C TYR A 154 9.48 -12.36 -2.39
N LYS A 155 10.16 -11.26 -2.05
CA LYS A 155 11.06 -11.21 -0.90
C LYS A 155 10.34 -11.49 0.41
N THR A 156 9.12 -11.00 0.55
CA THR A 156 8.29 -11.30 1.72
C THR A 156 8.08 -12.80 1.86
N PHE A 157 7.75 -13.50 0.78
CA PHE A 157 7.46 -14.94 0.81
C PHE A 157 8.72 -15.81 0.94
N THR A 158 9.91 -15.23 0.84
CA THR A 158 11.16 -15.92 1.22
C THR A 158 11.40 -15.91 2.74
N ASP A 159 10.66 -15.10 3.49
CA ASP A 159 10.74 -15.06 4.95
C ASP A 159 10.31 -16.41 5.57
N ILE A 160 11.01 -16.81 6.62
CA ILE A 160 10.78 -18.08 7.33
C ILE A 160 9.34 -18.19 7.88
N LYS A 161 8.73 -17.04 8.24
CA LYS A 161 7.34 -16.92 8.70
C LYS A 161 6.34 -17.42 7.65
N TYR A 162 6.52 -17.01 6.41
CA TYR A 162 5.64 -17.38 5.31
C TYR A 162 6.00 -18.72 4.69
N ARG A 163 7.28 -19.09 4.68
CA ARG A 163 7.76 -20.40 4.25
C ARG A 163 7.17 -21.56 5.09
N LYS A 164 7.06 -21.40 6.42
CA LYS A 164 6.43 -22.39 7.29
C LYS A 164 4.98 -22.67 6.94
N ASN A 165 4.28 -21.68 6.36
CA ASN A 165 2.90 -21.80 5.94
C ASN A 165 2.76 -22.16 4.44
N ASN A 166 3.86 -22.50 3.75
CA ASN A 166 3.90 -22.76 2.32
C ASN A 166 3.37 -21.62 1.43
N ILE A 167 3.41 -20.40 1.92
CA ILE A 167 2.93 -19.23 1.19
C ILE A 167 4.01 -18.77 0.22
N LYS A 168 3.70 -18.79 -1.07
CA LYS A 168 4.62 -18.41 -2.16
C LYS A 168 4.11 -17.25 -3.00
N LYS A 169 2.83 -16.89 -2.86
CA LYS A 169 2.15 -15.89 -3.67
C LYS A 169 1.29 -14.97 -2.83
N TYR A 170 1.06 -13.79 -3.35
CA TYR A 170 0.12 -12.83 -2.78
C TYR A 170 -1.29 -13.43 -2.60
N SER A 171 -1.79 -14.16 -3.60
CA SER A 171 -3.11 -14.82 -3.54
C SER A 171 -3.23 -15.85 -2.41
N GLU A 172 -2.15 -16.57 -2.11
CA GLU A 172 -2.11 -17.53 -1.00
C GLU A 172 -2.12 -16.81 0.36
N LEU A 173 -1.44 -15.66 0.45
CA LEU A 173 -1.48 -14.81 1.64
C LEU A 173 -2.88 -14.25 1.89
N VAL A 174 -3.56 -13.79 0.82
CA VAL A 174 -4.96 -13.35 0.89
C VAL A 174 -5.83 -14.46 1.45
N LEU A 175 -5.79 -15.65 0.87
CA LEU A 175 -6.59 -16.79 1.31
C LEU A 175 -6.31 -17.19 2.76
N LEU A 176 -5.04 -17.19 3.18
CA LEU A 176 -4.69 -17.45 4.58
C LEU A 176 -5.34 -16.43 5.53
N LYS A 177 -5.34 -15.14 5.17
CA LYS A 177 -5.91 -14.10 6.01
C LYS A 177 -7.43 -14.13 6.03
N GLU A 178 -8.06 -14.44 4.89
CA GLU A 178 -9.50 -14.69 4.81
C GLU A 178 -9.93 -15.80 5.78
N ASN A 179 -9.24 -16.93 5.75
CA ASN A 179 -9.52 -18.05 6.65
C ASN A 179 -9.23 -17.74 8.13
N LEU A 180 -8.15 -16.97 8.40
CA LEU A 180 -7.74 -16.67 9.78
C LEU A 180 -8.71 -15.72 10.49
N PHE A 181 -9.29 -14.79 9.75
CA PHE A 181 -10.13 -13.71 10.30
C PHE A 181 -11.61 -13.87 9.95
N ASP A 182 -11.98 -14.93 9.23
CA ASP A 182 -13.35 -15.14 8.73
C ASP A 182 -13.89 -13.92 7.96
N ILE A 183 -13.12 -13.46 7.00
CA ILE A 183 -13.41 -12.27 6.18
C ILE A 183 -13.26 -12.59 4.71
N THR A 184 -13.81 -11.72 3.86
CA THR A 184 -13.57 -11.75 2.41
C THR A 184 -12.75 -10.54 1.99
N ILE A 185 -11.65 -10.77 1.29
CA ILE A 185 -10.79 -9.72 0.75
C ILE A 185 -11.09 -9.53 -0.73
N ARG A 186 -11.27 -8.28 -1.15
CA ARG A 186 -11.60 -7.96 -2.53
C ARG A 186 -10.48 -8.40 -3.48
N LYS A 187 -10.79 -9.27 -4.42
CA LYS A 187 -9.84 -9.74 -5.44
C LYS A 187 -9.52 -8.63 -6.43
N ILE A 188 -8.25 -8.41 -6.65
CA ILE A 188 -7.73 -7.45 -7.63
C ILE A 188 -7.21 -8.24 -8.82
N PRO A 189 -7.69 -7.99 -10.07
CA PRO A 189 -7.18 -8.66 -11.26
C PRO A 189 -5.69 -8.32 -11.49
N VAL A 190 -4.84 -9.33 -11.58
CA VAL A 190 -3.38 -9.18 -11.67
C VAL A 190 -2.75 -9.77 -12.94
N ASN A 191 -3.53 -10.41 -13.79
CA ASN A 191 -3.04 -11.09 -15.00
C ASN A 191 -2.19 -10.17 -15.88
N TYR A 192 -2.64 -8.94 -16.07
CA TYR A 192 -1.89 -7.92 -16.82
C TYR A 192 -0.45 -7.73 -16.29
N PHE A 193 -0.25 -7.76 -14.99
CA PHE A 193 1.08 -7.59 -14.40
C PHE A 193 1.93 -8.84 -14.56
N ASN A 194 1.33 -10.03 -14.49
CA ASN A 194 2.03 -11.29 -14.73
C ASN A 194 2.57 -11.34 -16.15
N ASP A 195 1.78 -10.99 -17.15
CA ASP A 195 2.19 -10.99 -18.56
C ASP A 195 3.38 -10.05 -18.80
N ILE A 196 3.38 -8.87 -18.16
CA ILE A 196 4.51 -7.92 -18.28
C ILE A 196 5.78 -8.51 -17.67
N ILE A 197 5.68 -9.19 -16.52
CA ILE A 197 6.82 -9.79 -15.83
C ILE A 197 7.38 -10.96 -16.65
N GLU A 198 6.53 -11.82 -17.19
CA GLU A 198 6.93 -12.92 -18.05
C GLU A 198 7.67 -12.45 -19.30
N ASN A 199 7.09 -11.52 -20.03
CA ASN A 199 7.68 -10.95 -21.24
C ASN A 199 9.01 -10.20 -20.98
N THR A 200 9.32 -9.85 -19.74
CA THR A 200 10.58 -9.16 -19.43
C THR A 200 11.67 -10.07 -18.87
N ARG A 201 11.40 -11.35 -18.63
CA ARG A 201 12.39 -12.35 -18.23
C ARG A 201 13.48 -12.57 -19.29
N GLU A 202 13.14 -12.39 -20.54
CA GLU A 202 14.06 -12.61 -21.67
C GLU A 202 15.08 -11.50 -21.91
N SER A 203 14.95 -10.36 -21.27
CA SER A 203 15.96 -9.30 -21.37
C SER A 203 17.21 -9.67 -20.59
N LYS A 204 18.11 -10.38 -21.24
CA LYS A 204 19.37 -10.99 -20.76
C LYS A 204 20.43 -10.02 -20.21
N HIS A 205 20.12 -8.78 -19.86
CA HIS A 205 21.14 -7.75 -19.71
C HIS A 205 21.56 -7.42 -18.27
N SER A 206 21.09 -8.10 -17.24
CA SER A 206 21.49 -7.68 -15.88
C SER A 206 21.88 -8.78 -14.89
N GLY A 207 22.03 -10.01 -15.24
CA GLY A 207 22.34 -11.07 -14.23
C GLY A 207 21.35 -11.14 -13.04
N TYR A 208 20.36 -10.27 -13.04
CA TYR A 208 19.34 -10.18 -11.99
C TYR A 208 18.18 -11.11 -12.35
N ILE A 209 18.04 -12.17 -11.59
CA ILE A 209 16.90 -13.08 -11.72
C ILE A 209 15.68 -12.35 -11.15
N TYR A 210 14.82 -11.84 -12.04
CA TYR A 210 13.54 -11.30 -11.60
C TYR A 210 12.68 -12.38 -10.97
N PRO A 211 12.00 -12.07 -9.85
CA PRO A 211 11.07 -12.99 -9.21
C PRO A 211 10.02 -13.49 -10.21
N ASN A 212 9.62 -14.73 -10.08
CA ASN A 212 8.58 -15.32 -10.90
C ASN A 212 7.28 -14.51 -10.77
N PRO A 213 6.49 -14.28 -11.86
CA PRO A 213 5.15 -13.70 -11.80
C PRO A 213 4.20 -14.43 -10.84
N ALA A 214 4.55 -15.60 -10.39
CA ALA A 214 3.89 -16.32 -9.29
C ALA A 214 3.82 -15.54 -7.95
N SER A 215 4.47 -14.38 -7.82
CA SER A 215 4.39 -13.54 -6.61
C SER A 215 3.09 -12.73 -6.51
N PHE A 216 2.36 -12.53 -7.62
CA PHE A 216 1.04 -11.91 -7.61
C PHE A 216 -0.08 -12.90 -7.33
#